data_c3b0f2e1ed26047e51991f4dca089001
#
_entry.id   c3b0f2e1ed26047e51991f4dca089001
#
_cell.length_a   1.000
_cell.length_b   1.000
_cell.length_c   1.000
_cell.angle_alpha   90.00
_cell.angle_beta   90.00
_cell.angle_gamma   90.00
#
_symmetry.space_group_name_H-M   'P 1'
#
loop_
_entity.id
_entity.type
_entity.pdbx_description
1 polymer ?
#
loop_
_entity_poly.entity_id
_entity_poly.type
_entity_poly.pdbx_seq_one_letter_code
_entity_poly.pdbx_strand_id
1 'polypeptide(L)'
;MEELFKGILLFKWQYIVMYIIGGVLIYLAIKKDYEPMLLLPIGFGAILVNIPLQSIWQYEPELDQTVTQIVMQYPVLQGFFEENLHYIFEQGQAFKVEPGVLQLFYNSGILTEIFPVLIFVAVGAMCDFTPLLKNPRMIFFGAAAQFGIFFTMLAVLFIGYLGVESFQDLKLAASIGIIGAADGPTSIFVASKFAREWLGPISVAAYSYMSLVPIIQPPVIKALTTKKERMIRMEYTEEKISKSVLILFPICVTVAAGIIAPISVPLVGLLMFGNLIRVSGCVERLSQAAQNELANLVTLLLGITIGGSMQYDKFLQSETLLIMGLGLVAFIFDTAGGVLFAKLMNLFSKVKVNPMVGAAGISAFPMSARVIQKLASEEDKTNFVLMQAIGANVSGQIGSIIAGGMVLALVPYLLMM
;
A
#
# COMPACT_ATOMS: atom_id res chain seq x y z
N MET A 1 -44.46 1.80 10.46
CA MET A 1 -44.17 2.63 9.26
C MET A 1 -42.96 3.55 9.47
N GLU A 2 -42.76 4.14 10.66
CA GLU A 2 -41.57 4.96 10.96
C GLU A 2 -40.28 4.19 10.83
N GLU A 3 -40.21 2.94 11.26
CA GLU A 3 -39.03 2.09 11.13
C GLU A 3 -38.61 1.82 9.67
N LEU A 4 -39.59 1.68 8.75
CA LEU A 4 -39.33 1.46 7.33
C LEU A 4 -38.66 2.67 6.64
N PHE A 5 -38.89 3.88 7.14
CA PHE A 5 -38.36 5.11 6.59
C PHE A 5 -37.21 5.72 7.44
N LYS A 6 -36.81 5.06 8.54
CA LYS A 6 -35.77 5.51 9.46
C LYS A 6 -34.47 5.83 8.73
N GLY A 7 -34.07 5.00 7.73
CA GLY A 7 -32.90 5.24 6.90
C GLY A 7 -32.97 6.51 6.05
N ILE A 8 -34.19 6.90 5.59
CA ILE A 8 -34.37 8.16 4.84
C ILE A 8 -34.30 9.36 5.78
N LEU A 9 -34.89 9.25 6.98
CA LEU A 9 -34.89 10.32 7.99
C LEU A 9 -33.48 10.62 8.53
N LEU A 10 -32.64 9.58 8.62
CA LEU A 10 -31.25 9.71 9.09
C LEU A 10 -30.24 10.00 7.96
N PHE A 11 -30.75 10.24 6.74
CA PHE A 11 -29.90 10.50 5.59
C PHE A 11 -29.15 11.83 5.71
N LYS A 12 -27.83 11.79 5.58
CA LYS A 12 -26.96 12.95 5.64
C LYS A 12 -26.37 13.27 4.27
N TRP A 13 -26.13 14.54 3.96
CA TRP A 13 -25.52 14.95 2.67
C TRP A 13 -24.13 14.34 2.47
N GLN A 14 -23.39 14.08 3.55
CA GLN A 14 -22.08 13.45 3.50
C GLN A 14 -22.11 12.05 2.86
N TYR A 15 -23.21 11.32 2.99
CA TYR A 15 -23.38 10.04 2.31
C TYR A 15 -23.37 10.20 0.79
N ILE A 16 -23.95 11.29 0.26
CA ILE A 16 -23.92 11.59 -1.18
C ILE A 16 -22.47 11.79 -1.64
N VAL A 17 -21.66 12.52 -0.86
CA VAL A 17 -20.24 12.71 -1.17
C VAL A 17 -19.52 11.37 -1.24
N MET A 18 -19.74 10.47 -0.29
CA MET A 18 -19.14 9.15 -0.28
C MET A 18 -19.61 8.27 -1.44
N TYR A 19 -20.91 8.37 -1.85
CA TYR A 19 -21.40 7.68 -3.04
C TYR A 19 -20.76 8.21 -4.32
N ILE A 20 -20.52 9.51 -4.41
CA ILE A 20 -19.78 10.10 -5.53
C ILE A 20 -18.35 9.59 -5.53
N ILE A 21 -17.66 9.59 -4.39
CA ILE A 21 -16.28 9.07 -4.27
C ILE A 21 -16.23 7.60 -4.68
N GLY A 22 -17.09 6.74 -4.11
CA GLY A 22 -17.19 5.33 -4.48
C GLY A 22 -17.52 5.13 -5.96
N GLY A 23 -18.45 5.92 -6.50
CA GLY A 23 -18.82 5.92 -7.91
C GLY A 23 -17.67 6.32 -8.84
N VAL A 24 -16.87 7.31 -8.44
CA VAL A 24 -15.66 7.71 -9.18
C VAL A 24 -14.63 6.59 -9.20
N LEU A 25 -14.36 5.93 -8.06
CA LEU A 25 -13.45 4.79 -8.01
C LEU A 25 -13.93 3.65 -8.93
N ILE A 26 -15.20 3.31 -8.90
CA ILE A 26 -15.81 2.30 -9.79
C ILE A 26 -15.70 2.74 -11.26
N TYR A 27 -15.96 4.01 -11.57
CA TYR A 27 -15.83 4.55 -12.93
C TYR A 27 -14.38 4.45 -13.44
N LEU A 28 -13.40 4.78 -12.61
CA LEU A 28 -11.98 4.67 -12.95
C LEU A 28 -11.60 3.21 -13.20
N ALA A 29 -12.09 2.28 -12.38
CA ALA A 29 -11.91 0.85 -12.57
C ALA A 29 -12.46 0.36 -13.91
N ILE A 30 -13.73 0.68 -14.22
CA ILE A 30 -14.44 0.12 -15.38
C ILE A 30 -14.08 0.82 -16.69
N LYS A 31 -13.99 2.18 -16.69
CA LYS A 31 -13.81 2.96 -17.92
C LYS A 31 -12.35 3.26 -18.26
N LYS A 32 -11.49 3.32 -17.25
CA LYS A 32 -10.08 3.67 -17.41
C LYS A 32 -9.15 2.48 -17.22
N ASP A 33 -9.68 1.33 -16.80
CA ASP A 33 -8.92 0.10 -16.53
C ASP A 33 -7.77 0.32 -15.52
N TYR A 34 -8.05 1.18 -14.49
CA TYR A 34 -7.10 1.49 -13.43
C TYR A 34 -7.29 0.50 -12.28
N GLU A 35 -6.43 -0.52 -12.20
CA GLU A 35 -6.47 -1.57 -11.19
C GLU A 35 -7.90 -2.01 -10.81
N PRO A 36 -8.68 -2.52 -11.79
CA PRO A 36 -10.10 -2.81 -11.56
C PRO A 36 -10.32 -3.83 -10.44
N MET A 37 -9.36 -4.72 -10.21
CA MET A 37 -9.44 -5.73 -9.16
C MET A 37 -9.42 -5.14 -7.74
N LEU A 38 -8.88 -3.92 -7.57
CA LEU A 38 -8.80 -3.20 -6.30
C LEU A 38 -9.82 -2.06 -6.21
N LEU A 39 -9.83 -1.16 -7.21
CA LEU A 39 -10.67 0.03 -7.15
C LEU A 39 -12.17 -0.28 -7.14
N LEU A 40 -12.58 -1.33 -7.84
CA LEU A 40 -14.00 -1.71 -7.88
C LEU A 40 -14.50 -2.19 -6.51
N PRO A 41 -13.86 -3.16 -5.83
CA PRO A 41 -14.28 -3.54 -4.48
C PRO A 41 -14.13 -2.40 -3.46
N ILE A 42 -13.08 -1.56 -3.54
CA ILE A 42 -12.93 -0.40 -2.65
C ILE A 42 -14.11 0.57 -2.83
N GLY A 43 -14.41 0.94 -4.08
CA GLY A 43 -15.51 1.86 -4.37
C GLY A 43 -16.86 1.31 -3.93
N PHE A 44 -17.12 0.03 -4.14
CA PHE A 44 -18.36 -0.60 -3.71
C PHE A 44 -18.45 -0.73 -2.18
N GLY A 45 -17.37 -1.10 -1.51
CA GLY A 45 -17.30 -1.13 -0.04
C GLY A 45 -17.56 0.25 0.59
N ALA A 46 -17.01 1.32 -0.01
CA ALA A 46 -17.26 2.69 0.42
C ALA A 46 -18.73 3.11 0.28
N ILE A 47 -19.42 2.64 -0.77
CA ILE A 47 -20.87 2.86 -0.90
C ILE A 47 -21.62 2.09 0.18
N LEU A 48 -21.31 0.80 0.37
CA LEU A 48 -22.00 -0.06 1.33
C LEU A 48 -21.95 0.46 2.77
N VAL A 49 -20.75 0.89 3.21
CA VAL A 49 -20.57 1.34 4.61
C VAL A 49 -21.22 2.69 4.90
N ASN A 50 -21.55 3.47 3.87
CA ASN A 50 -22.20 4.76 4.00
C ASN A 50 -23.73 4.70 3.73
N ILE A 51 -24.33 3.51 3.66
CA ILE A 51 -25.79 3.35 3.69
C ILE A 51 -26.27 3.57 5.12
N PRO A 52 -27.26 4.44 5.36
CA PRO A 52 -27.79 4.65 6.70
C PRO A 52 -28.28 3.35 7.34
N LEU A 53 -28.01 3.16 8.64
CA LEU A 53 -28.42 1.99 9.43
C LEU A 53 -27.89 0.64 8.89
N GLN A 54 -26.82 0.65 8.13
CA GLN A 54 -26.21 -0.58 7.62
C GLN A 54 -25.58 -1.40 8.77
N SER A 55 -25.76 -2.70 8.76
CA SER A 55 -25.12 -3.65 9.68
C SER A 55 -23.88 -4.33 9.09
N ILE A 56 -23.44 -3.90 7.91
CA ILE A 56 -22.32 -4.53 7.21
C ILE A 56 -20.97 -4.23 7.88
N TRP A 57 -20.87 -3.04 8.52
CA TRP A 57 -19.72 -2.68 9.33
C TRP A 57 -19.95 -2.95 10.81
N GLN A 58 -21.09 -2.47 11.34
CA GLN A 58 -21.42 -2.57 12.76
C GLN A 58 -22.92 -2.64 12.92
N TYR A 59 -23.40 -3.52 13.82
CA TYR A 59 -24.82 -3.56 14.20
C TYR A 59 -25.17 -2.35 15.09
N GLU A 60 -26.47 -2.02 15.19
CA GLU A 60 -26.91 -1.00 16.14
C GLU A 60 -26.53 -1.42 17.57
N PRO A 61 -26.04 -0.48 18.40
CA PRO A 61 -25.67 -0.79 19.77
C PRO A 61 -26.88 -1.25 20.59
N GLU A 62 -26.76 -2.39 21.26
CA GLU A 62 -27.78 -2.93 22.15
C GLU A 62 -27.46 -2.62 23.60
N LEU A 63 -28.42 -2.02 24.35
CA LEU A 63 -28.26 -1.71 25.76
C LEU A 63 -28.13 -3.00 26.59
N ASP A 64 -27.03 -3.15 27.29
CA ASP A 64 -26.80 -4.24 28.26
C ASP A 64 -26.85 -3.72 29.68
N GLN A 65 -28.03 -3.91 30.31
CA GLN A 65 -28.25 -3.48 31.68
C GLN A 65 -27.39 -4.23 32.70
N THR A 66 -27.03 -5.48 32.41
CA THR A 66 -26.22 -6.32 33.30
C THR A 66 -24.79 -5.77 33.38
N VAL A 67 -24.19 -5.52 32.22
CA VAL A 67 -22.84 -4.93 32.13
C VAL A 67 -22.85 -3.50 32.68
N THR A 68 -23.90 -2.73 32.41
CA THR A 68 -24.08 -1.39 33.00
C THR A 68 -23.99 -1.43 34.53
N GLN A 69 -24.69 -2.36 35.18
CA GLN A 69 -24.66 -2.52 36.64
C GLN A 69 -23.28 -2.97 37.14
N ILE A 70 -22.65 -3.92 36.42
CA ILE A 70 -21.31 -4.41 36.79
C ILE A 70 -20.30 -3.27 36.76
N VAL A 71 -20.29 -2.44 35.73
CA VAL A 71 -19.34 -1.35 35.57
C VAL A 71 -19.65 -0.21 36.55
N MET A 72 -20.90 0.06 36.85
CA MET A 72 -21.26 1.00 37.94
C MET A 72 -20.71 0.56 39.28
N GLN A 73 -20.71 -0.76 39.57
CA GLN A 73 -20.17 -1.30 40.81
C GLN A 73 -18.64 -1.43 40.77
N TYR A 74 -18.05 -1.71 39.60
CA TYR A 74 -16.61 -1.93 39.40
C TYR A 74 -16.10 -1.12 38.20
N PRO A 75 -15.87 0.19 38.32
CA PRO A 75 -15.48 1.05 37.19
C PRO A 75 -14.18 0.63 36.49
N VAL A 76 -13.30 -0.06 37.23
CA VAL A 76 -12.02 -0.59 36.67
C VAL A 76 -12.25 -1.59 35.54
N LEU A 77 -13.41 -2.25 35.47
CA LEU A 77 -13.74 -3.22 34.45
C LEU A 77 -14.19 -2.58 33.14
N GLN A 78 -14.47 -1.29 33.09
CA GLN A 78 -14.94 -0.60 31.89
C GLN A 78 -13.96 -0.82 30.72
N GLY A 79 -12.69 -0.54 30.90
CA GLY A 79 -11.67 -0.74 29.87
C GLY A 79 -11.57 -2.19 29.37
N PHE A 80 -11.78 -3.17 30.27
CA PHE A 80 -11.81 -4.58 29.89
C PHE A 80 -12.99 -4.90 28.94
N PHE A 81 -14.19 -4.36 29.22
CA PHE A 81 -15.35 -4.55 28.37
C PHE A 81 -15.19 -3.84 27.01
N GLU A 82 -14.63 -2.63 27.00
CA GLU A 82 -14.37 -1.87 25.78
C GLU A 82 -13.36 -2.59 24.86
N GLU A 83 -12.22 -3.04 25.41
CA GLU A 83 -11.15 -3.63 24.63
C GLU A 83 -11.42 -5.08 24.17
N ASN A 84 -12.07 -5.89 25.02
CA ASN A 84 -12.13 -7.34 24.80
C ASN A 84 -13.52 -7.85 24.38
N LEU A 85 -14.60 -7.13 24.69
CA LEU A 85 -15.97 -7.60 24.51
C LEU A 85 -16.84 -6.69 23.65
N HIS A 86 -16.25 -5.70 22.98
CA HIS A 86 -16.94 -4.78 22.07
C HIS A 86 -18.11 -4.03 22.73
N TYR A 87 -17.88 -3.46 23.90
CA TYR A 87 -18.82 -2.55 24.55
C TYR A 87 -18.42 -1.10 24.33
N ILE A 88 -19.41 -0.22 24.21
CA ILE A 88 -19.26 1.24 24.31
C ILE A 88 -20.05 1.74 25.51
N PHE A 89 -19.57 2.79 26.17
CA PHE A 89 -20.21 3.37 27.34
C PHE A 89 -20.63 4.80 27.02
N GLU A 90 -21.94 5.03 26.99
CA GLU A 90 -22.52 6.35 26.76
C GLU A 90 -23.45 6.71 27.92
N GLN A 91 -23.28 7.91 28.48
CA GLN A 91 -24.08 8.43 29.62
C GLN A 91 -24.16 7.46 30.81
N GLY A 92 -23.10 6.67 31.05
CA GLY A 92 -23.04 5.68 32.14
C GLY A 92 -23.79 4.39 31.86
N GLN A 93 -24.23 4.14 30.62
CA GLN A 93 -24.86 2.89 30.17
C GLN A 93 -23.91 2.12 29.25
N ALA A 94 -23.89 0.79 29.40
CA ALA A 94 -23.11 -0.12 28.55
C ALA A 94 -23.95 -0.60 27.35
N PHE A 95 -23.41 -0.41 26.17
CA PHE A 95 -24.00 -0.91 24.94
C PHE A 95 -23.09 -1.94 24.30
N LYS A 96 -23.63 -3.10 23.98
CA LYS A 96 -22.93 -4.13 23.22
C LYS A 96 -22.99 -3.77 21.75
N VAL A 97 -21.82 -3.78 21.10
CA VAL A 97 -21.67 -3.46 19.69
C VAL A 97 -21.16 -4.68 18.96
N GLU A 98 -22.01 -5.32 18.17
CA GLU A 98 -21.59 -6.47 17.38
C GLU A 98 -20.95 -6.03 16.05
N PRO A 99 -19.74 -6.53 15.72
CA PRO A 99 -19.10 -6.19 14.46
C PRO A 99 -19.86 -6.81 13.29
N GLY A 100 -20.07 -6.02 12.25
CA GLY A 100 -20.58 -6.50 10.96
C GLY A 100 -19.50 -7.27 10.18
N VAL A 101 -19.90 -7.88 9.07
CA VAL A 101 -19.02 -8.78 8.30
C VAL A 101 -17.76 -8.08 7.77
N LEU A 102 -17.85 -6.82 7.33
CA LEU A 102 -16.68 -6.08 6.86
C LEU A 102 -15.75 -5.69 8.02
N GLN A 103 -16.32 -5.37 9.19
CA GLN A 103 -15.48 -5.11 10.37
C GLN A 103 -14.79 -6.39 10.87
N LEU A 104 -15.44 -7.56 10.77
CA LEU A 104 -14.79 -8.83 11.05
C LEU A 104 -13.62 -9.09 10.10
N PHE A 105 -13.79 -8.85 8.80
CA PHE A 105 -12.67 -8.95 7.85
C PHE A 105 -11.57 -7.92 8.12
N TYR A 106 -11.93 -6.71 8.53
CA TYR A 106 -10.97 -5.69 8.93
C TYR A 106 -10.14 -6.14 10.14
N ASN A 107 -10.81 -6.61 11.19
CA ASN A 107 -10.15 -7.05 12.42
C ASN A 107 -9.30 -8.30 12.20
N SER A 108 -9.84 -9.31 11.49
CA SER A 108 -9.17 -10.61 11.29
C SER A 108 -8.21 -10.63 10.09
N GLY A 109 -8.35 -9.75 9.13
CA GLY A 109 -7.56 -9.78 7.89
C GLY A 109 -6.57 -8.63 7.76
N ILE A 110 -6.97 -7.41 8.13
CA ILE A 110 -6.12 -6.22 8.01
C ILE A 110 -5.34 -5.99 9.30
N LEU A 111 -6.01 -5.91 10.46
CA LEU A 111 -5.32 -5.65 11.73
C LEU A 111 -4.38 -6.78 12.17
N THR A 112 -4.67 -8.02 11.79
CA THR A 112 -3.80 -9.17 12.00
C THR A 112 -2.72 -9.32 10.92
N GLU A 113 -2.77 -8.47 9.87
CA GLU A 113 -1.83 -8.46 8.74
C GLU A 113 -1.93 -9.69 7.82
N ILE A 114 -2.92 -10.58 8.01
CA ILE A 114 -3.08 -11.79 7.19
C ILE A 114 -3.24 -11.45 5.72
N PHE A 115 -4.11 -10.48 5.35
CA PHE A 115 -4.31 -10.12 3.94
C PHE A 115 -3.05 -9.50 3.31
N PRO A 116 -2.37 -8.50 3.91
CA PRO A 116 -1.11 -7.98 3.39
C PRO A 116 -0.04 -9.05 3.19
N VAL A 117 0.09 -9.95 4.15
CA VAL A 117 1.09 -11.03 4.13
C VAL A 117 0.80 -12.05 3.02
N LEU A 118 -0.45 -12.47 2.84
CA LEU A 118 -0.85 -13.40 1.78
C LEU A 118 -0.69 -12.79 0.38
N ILE A 119 -0.92 -11.48 0.23
CA ILE A 119 -0.72 -10.83 -1.06
C ILE A 119 0.77 -10.84 -1.46
N PHE A 120 1.71 -10.78 -0.50
CA PHE A 120 3.13 -10.89 -0.81
C PHE A 120 3.51 -12.27 -1.34
N VAL A 121 2.88 -13.36 -0.89
CA VAL A 121 3.06 -14.69 -1.51
C VAL A 121 2.61 -14.66 -2.97
N ALA A 122 1.45 -14.08 -3.25
CA ALA A 122 0.92 -13.96 -4.61
C ALA A 122 1.83 -13.10 -5.50
N VAL A 123 2.22 -11.92 -5.04
CA VAL A 123 3.14 -11.01 -5.76
C VAL A 123 4.49 -11.69 -6.00
N GLY A 124 5.05 -12.38 -5.00
CA GLY A 124 6.31 -13.11 -5.15
C GLY A 124 6.23 -14.20 -6.22
N ALA A 125 5.12 -14.93 -6.29
CA ALA A 125 4.87 -15.91 -7.34
C ALA A 125 4.69 -15.27 -8.73
N MET A 126 4.21 -14.04 -8.81
CA MET A 126 4.08 -13.28 -10.06
C MET A 126 5.41 -12.64 -10.50
N CYS A 127 6.27 -12.26 -9.55
CA CYS A 127 7.52 -11.55 -9.83
C CYS A 127 8.56 -12.43 -10.51
N ASP A 128 9.18 -11.89 -11.58
CA ASP A 128 10.36 -12.47 -12.21
C ASP A 128 11.61 -11.65 -11.83
N PHE A 129 12.45 -12.22 -10.97
CA PHE A 129 13.70 -11.59 -10.54
C PHE A 129 14.86 -11.80 -11.52
N THR A 130 14.66 -12.53 -12.61
CA THR A 130 15.71 -12.78 -13.63
C THR A 130 16.30 -11.48 -14.18
N PRO A 131 15.52 -10.42 -14.53
CA PRO A 131 16.09 -9.16 -15.02
C PRO A 131 16.98 -8.44 -13.99
N LEU A 132 16.62 -8.53 -12.71
CA LEU A 132 17.43 -7.97 -11.61
C LEU A 132 18.75 -8.74 -11.46
N LEU A 133 18.69 -10.09 -11.51
CA LEU A 133 19.88 -10.94 -11.41
C LEU A 133 20.82 -10.77 -12.58
N LYS A 134 20.31 -10.50 -13.79
CA LYS A 134 21.13 -10.18 -14.97
C LYS A 134 21.79 -8.82 -14.90
N ASN A 135 21.16 -7.86 -14.24
CA ASN A 135 21.72 -6.53 -14.04
C ASN A 135 21.56 -6.08 -12.57
N PRO A 136 22.42 -6.54 -11.66
CA PRO A 136 22.32 -6.23 -10.24
C PRO A 136 22.36 -4.73 -9.90
N ARG A 137 22.87 -3.89 -10.83
CA ARG A 137 22.85 -2.43 -10.64
C ARG A 137 21.44 -1.86 -10.53
N MET A 138 20.43 -2.59 -11.01
CA MET A 138 19.02 -2.18 -10.90
C MET A 138 18.54 -2.13 -9.43
N ILE A 139 19.21 -2.81 -8.50
CA ILE A 139 18.90 -2.76 -7.06
C ILE A 139 19.01 -1.35 -6.50
N PHE A 140 19.94 -0.56 -7.01
CA PHE A 140 20.14 0.82 -6.58
C PHE A 140 18.98 1.74 -6.96
N PHE A 141 18.25 1.43 -8.04
CA PHE A 141 17.07 2.21 -8.42
C PHE A 141 15.89 1.95 -7.47
N GLY A 142 15.71 0.69 -7.03
CA GLY A 142 14.74 0.37 -6.00
C GLY A 142 15.05 1.07 -4.67
N ALA A 143 16.33 1.08 -4.27
CA ALA A 143 16.74 1.78 -3.07
C ALA A 143 16.57 3.31 -3.19
N ALA A 144 16.96 3.89 -4.32
CA ALA A 144 16.88 5.33 -4.56
C ALA A 144 15.44 5.85 -4.66
N ALA A 145 14.53 5.04 -5.19
CA ALA A 145 13.12 5.39 -5.25
C ALA A 145 12.47 5.49 -3.86
N GLN A 146 13.03 4.87 -2.81
CA GLN A 146 12.52 5.03 -1.45
C GLN A 146 12.83 6.41 -0.83
N PHE A 147 13.51 7.29 -1.56
CA PHE A 147 13.81 8.66 -1.12
C PHE A 147 12.56 9.44 -0.71
N GLY A 148 11.47 9.29 -1.45
CA GLY A 148 10.22 10.00 -1.19
C GLY A 148 9.58 9.61 0.14
N ILE A 149 9.77 8.38 0.63
CA ILE A 149 9.31 7.95 1.96
C ILE A 149 9.89 8.89 3.03
N PHE A 150 11.20 8.99 3.08
CA PHE A 150 11.91 9.79 4.10
C PHE A 150 11.69 11.29 3.91
N PHE A 151 11.66 11.75 2.65
CA PHE A 151 11.31 13.14 2.34
C PHE A 151 9.94 13.51 2.87
N THR A 152 8.93 12.64 2.65
CA THR A 152 7.56 12.91 3.10
C THR A 152 7.42 12.81 4.62
N MET A 153 8.13 11.89 5.28
CA MET A 153 8.20 11.90 6.75
C MET A 153 8.63 13.28 7.28
N LEU A 154 9.70 13.85 6.72
CA LEU A 154 10.16 15.19 7.11
C LEU A 154 9.15 16.28 6.77
N ALA A 155 8.49 16.18 5.61
CA ALA A 155 7.45 17.14 5.21
C ALA A 155 6.23 17.09 6.14
N VAL A 156 5.78 15.90 6.55
CA VAL A 156 4.69 15.73 7.54
C VAL A 156 5.05 16.39 8.86
N LEU A 157 6.25 16.08 9.41
CA LEU A 157 6.72 16.66 10.66
C LEU A 157 6.87 18.18 10.56
N PHE A 158 7.30 18.70 9.42
CA PHE A 158 7.38 20.14 9.18
C PHE A 158 6.00 20.81 9.19
N ILE A 159 4.98 20.18 8.58
CA ILE A 159 3.59 20.63 8.64
C ILE A 159 3.04 20.56 10.07
N GLY A 160 3.41 19.52 10.82
CA GLY A 160 3.10 19.41 12.24
C GLY A 160 3.67 20.58 13.05
N TYR A 161 4.91 20.96 12.78
CA TYR A 161 5.53 22.14 13.38
C TYR A 161 4.83 23.46 13.00
N LEU A 162 4.23 23.54 11.82
CA LEU A 162 3.46 24.71 11.36
C LEU A 162 2.05 24.83 11.97
N GLY A 163 1.61 23.86 12.81
CA GLY A 163 0.38 23.98 13.57
C GLY A 163 -0.65 22.85 13.42
N VAL A 164 -0.34 21.78 12.68
CA VAL A 164 -1.19 20.58 12.60
C VAL A 164 -0.70 19.58 13.67
N GLU A 165 -1.22 19.67 14.88
CA GLU A 165 -0.73 18.93 16.06
C GLU A 165 -0.64 17.41 15.83
N SER A 166 -1.63 16.81 15.16
CA SER A 166 -1.63 15.38 14.85
C SER A 166 -0.43 14.93 14.01
N PHE A 167 0.17 15.83 13.22
CA PHE A 167 1.32 15.54 12.35
C PHE A 167 2.68 15.72 13.03
N GLN A 168 2.70 16.07 14.31
CA GLN A 168 3.92 16.05 15.13
C GLN A 168 4.32 14.63 15.53
N ASP A 169 3.41 13.67 15.43
CA ASP A 169 3.70 12.27 15.74
C ASP A 169 4.59 11.64 14.63
N LEU A 170 5.80 11.22 15.03
CA LEU A 170 6.75 10.54 14.17
C LEU A 170 6.21 9.22 13.61
N LYS A 171 5.37 8.51 14.35
CA LYS A 171 4.74 7.26 13.90
C LYS A 171 3.74 7.52 12.79
N LEU A 172 2.92 8.56 12.93
CA LEU A 172 1.99 8.97 11.87
C LEU A 172 2.75 9.48 10.65
N ALA A 173 3.79 10.31 10.84
CA ALA A 173 4.63 10.79 9.76
C ALA A 173 5.27 9.65 8.96
N ALA A 174 5.76 8.62 9.66
CA ALA A 174 6.30 7.41 9.05
C ALA A 174 5.24 6.63 8.24
N SER A 175 4.03 6.52 8.79
CA SER A 175 2.91 5.83 8.14
C SER A 175 2.39 6.56 6.91
N ILE A 176 2.47 7.89 6.88
CA ILE A 176 2.14 8.69 5.69
C ILE A 176 3.27 8.60 4.65
N GLY A 177 4.53 8.69 5.09
CA GLY A 177 5.68 8.60 4.20
C GLY A 177 5.73 7.31 3.40
N ILE A 178 5.42 6.17 4.02
CA ILE A 178 5.47 4.86 3.37
C ILE A 178 4.50 4.73 2.17
N ILE A 179 3.48 5.57 2.08
CA ILE A 179 2.55 5.62 0.93
C ILE A 179 3.32 5.85 -0.38
N GLY A 180 4.42 6.61 -0.32
CA GLY A 180 5.25 6.93 -1.48
C GLY A 180 5.83 5.72 -2.18
N ALA A 181 6.16 4.66 -1.44
CA ALA A 181 6.65 3.41 -2.01
C ALA A 181 5.72 2.81 -3.07
N ALA A 182 4.45 3.26 -3.13
CA ALA A 182 3.40 2.70 -3.96
C ALA A 182 3.24 1.17 -3.75
N ASP A 183 3.28 0.78 -2.48
CA ASP A 183 3.17 -0.59 -2.00
C ASP A 183 2.06 -0.64 -0.93
N GLY A 184 0.86 -0.97 -1.37
CA GLY A 184 -0.32 -1.01 -0.50
C GLY A 184 -0.14 -1.94 0.71
N PRO A 185 0.29 -3.19 0.52
CA PRO A 185 0.53 -4.12 1.63
C PRO A 185 1.55 -3.62 2.66
N THR A 186 2.69 -3.06 2.22
CA THR A 186 3.68 -2.46 3.13
C THR A 186 3.12 -1.25 3.88
N SER A 187 2.32 -0.41 3.19
CA SER A 187 1.67 0.74 3.82
C SER A 187 0.69 0.31 4.92
N ILE A 188 -0.12 -0.72 4.68
CA ILE A 188 -1.01 -1.31 5.69
C ILE A 188 -0.19 -1.86 6.86
N PHE A 189 0.89 -2.60 6.58
CA PHE A 189 1.72 -3.21 7.61
C PHE A 189 2.33 -2.17 8.55
N VAL A 190 2.88 -1.08 8.00
CA VAL A 190 3.44 0.01 8.81
C VAL A 190 2.34 0.76 9.58
N ALA A 191 1.25 1.12 8.90
CA ALA A 191 0.15 1.86 9.53
C ALA A 191 -0.59 1.06 10.60
N SER A 192 -0.72 -0.26 10.45
CA SER A 192 -1.32 -1.13 11.49
C SER A 192 -0.52 -1.14 12.80
N LYS A 193 0.79 -0.90 12.73
CA LYS A 193 1.68 -0.81 13.91
C LYS A 193 1.72 0.60 14.50
N PHE A 194 1.72 1.63 13.67
CA PHE A 194 2.04 2.99 14.08
C PHE A 194 0.85 3.95 14.11
N ALA A 195 -0.13 3.77 13.23
CA ALA A 195 -1.20 4.75 13.01
C ALA A 195 -2.54 4.06 12.73
N ARG A 196 -2.99 3.20 13.65
CA ARG A 196 -4.22 2.39 13.50
C ARG A 196 -5.47 3.25 13.23
N GLU A 197 -5.55 4.41 13.84
CA GLU A 197 -6.66 5.37 13.66
C GLU A 197 -6.74 5.86 12.21
N TRP A 198 -5.59 5.98 11.53
CA TRP A 198 -5.44 6.46 10.16
C TRP A 198 -5.26 5.35 9.13
N LEU A 199 -5.39 4.08 9.56
CA LEU A 199 -5.16 2.93 8.70
C LEU A 199 -6.07 2.92 7.46
N GLY A 200 -7.35 3.27 7.61
CA GLY A 200 -8.30 3.39 6.50
C GLY A 200 -7.84 4.42 5.46
N PRO A 201 -7.70 5.70 5.82
CA PRO A 201 -7.20 6.74 4.92
C PRO A 201 -5.85 6.43 4.26
N ILE A 202 -4.87 5.92 5.02
CA ILE A 202 -3.55 5.54 4.51
C ILE A 202 -3.65 4.40 3.50
N SER A 203 -4.45 3.37 3.79
CA SER A 203 -4.68 2.24 2.89
C SER A 203 -5.31 2.68 1.58
N VAL A 204 -6.35 3.51 1.65
CA VAL A 204 -7.03 4.06 0.46
C VAL A 204 -6.06 4.90 -0.36
N ALA A 205 -5.26 5.78 0.27
CA ALA A 205 -4.27 6.58 -0.42
C ALA A 205 -3.24 5.69 -1.14
N ALA A 206 -2.64 4.72 -0.44
CA ALA A 206 -1.62 3.83 -0.99
C ALA A 206 -2.11 3.06 -2.23
N TYR A 207 -3.28 2.44 -2.14
CA TYR A 207 -3.85 1.68 -3.26
C TYR A 207 -4.35 2.58 -4.40
N SER A 208 -4.94 3.74 -4.08
CA SER A 208 -5.37 4.69 -5.10
C SER A 208 -4.18 5.21 -5.90
N TYR A 209 -3.07 5.57 -5.25
CA TYR A 209 -1.88 6.05 -5.96
C TYR A 209 -1.18 4.96 -6.76
N MET A 210 -1.15 3.72 -6.26
CA MET A 210 -0.69 2.58 -7.03
C MET A 210 -1.47 2.45 -8.35
N SER A 211 -2.79 2.63 -8.30
CA SER A 211 -3.65 2.60 -9.49
C SER A 211 -3.44 3.79 -10.44
N LEU A 212 -3.05 4.94 -9.90
CA LEU A 212 -2.84 6.18 -10.66
C LEU A 212 -1.42 6.32 -11.22
N VAL A 213 -0.55 5.33 -11.05
CA VAL A 213 0.81 5.28 -11.64
C VAL A 213 0.84 5.71 -13.11
N PRO A 214 -0.05 5.20 -13.99
CA PRO A 214 -0.04 5.60 -15.40
C PRO A 214 -0.35 7.07 -15.67
N ILE A 215 -0.92 7.77 -14.71
CA ILE A 215 -1.26 9.20 -14.82
C ILE A 215 -0.18 10.06 -14.18
N ILE A 216 0.30 9.68 -12.99
CA ILE A 216 1.16 10.53 -12.17
C ILE A 216 2.63 10.42 -12.62
N GLN A 217 3.12 9.23 -12.97
CA GLN A 217 4.52 9.05 -13.37
C GLN A 217 4.91 9.78 -14.65
N PRO A 218 4.14 9.73 -15.76
CA PRO A 218 4.56 10.33 -17.01
C PRO A 218 4.89 11.83 -16.93
N PRO A 219 4.06 12.70 -16.33
CA PRO A 219 4.40 14.11 -16.20
C PRO A 219 5.63 14.35 -15.34
N VAL A 220 5.81 13.61 -14.23
CA VAL A 220 7.00 13.73 -13.38
C VAL A 220 8.26 13.36 -14.15
N ILE A 221 8.24 12.25 -14.87
CA ILE A 221 9.36 11.81 -15.70
C ILE A 221 9.67 12.82 -16.79
N LYS A 222 8.64 13.30 -17.52
CA LYS A 222 8.84 14.29 -18.61
C LYS A 222 9.39 15.62 -18.08
N ALA A 223 9.00 16.05 -16.89
CA ALA A 223 9.52 17.25 -16.23
C ALA A 223 11.01 17.11 -15.85
N LEU A 224 11.43 15.92 -15.46
CA LEU A 224 12.77 15.67 -14.96
C LEU A 224 13.75 15.17 -16.04
N THR A 225 13.26 14.81 -17.25
CA THR A 225 14.10 14.23 -18.31
C THR A 225 13.97 14.99 -19.62
N THR A 226 15.08 15.11 -20.34
CA THR A 226 15.10 15.63 -21.70
C THR A 226 14.71 14.54 -22.71
N LYS A 227 14.26 14.93 -23.91
CA LYS A 227 13.96 13.98 -24.98
C LYS A 227 15.18 13.09 -25.33
N LYS A 228 16.39 13.67 -25.34
CA LYS A 228 17.62 12.91 -25.61
C LYS A 228 17.87 11.83 -24.56
N GLU A 229 17.62 12.11 -23.30
CA GLU A 229 17.75 11.14 -22.21
C GLU A 229 16.73 10.01 -22.32
N ARG A 230 15.47 10.33 -22.69
CA ARG A 230 14.41 9.34 -22.87
C ARG A 230 14.63 8.40 -24.07
N MET A 231 15.44 8.83 -25.04
CA MET A 231 15.82 8.04 -26.22
C MET A 231 17.05 7.16 -25.98
N ILE A 232 17.68 7.18 -24.80
CA ILE A 232 18.82 6.31 -24.50
C ILE A 232 18.35 4.85 -24.58
N ARG A 233 19.02 4.07 -25.44
CA ARG A 233 18.78 2.63 -25.58
C ARG A 233 19.62 1.86 -24.58
N MET A 234 19.05 0.79 -24.05
CA MET A 234 19.73 -0.10 -23.13
C MET A 234 19.80 -1.50 -23.70
N GLU A 235 20.98 -2.06 -23.79
CA GLU A 235 21.16 -3.44 -24.22
C GLU A 235 20.65 -4.40 -23.14
N TYR A 236 20.03 -5.48 -23.59
CA TYR A 236 19.60 -6.57 -22.73
C TYR A 236 20.37 -7.83 -23.11
N THR A 237 21.11 -8.36 -22.15
CA THR A 237 21.88 -9.60 -22.32
C THR A 237 20.94 -10.81 -22.21
N GLU A 238 20.99 -11.70 -23.19
CA GLU A 238 20.20 -12.95 -23.21
C GLU A 238 20.84 -14.09 -22.39
N GLU A 239 21.89 -13.82 -21.62
CA GLU A 239 22.54 -14.82 -20.78
C GLU A 239 21.53 -15.57 -19.88
N LYS A 240 21.61 -16.90 -19.90
CA LYS A 240 20.76 -17.74 -19.06
C LYS A 240 21.33 -17.80 -17.65
N ILE A 241 20.51 -17.46 -16.67
CA ILE A 241 20.84 -17.67 -15.25
C ILE A 241 20.62 -19.13 -14.90
N SER A 242 21.52 -19.72 -14.15
CA SER A 242 21.39 -21.12 -13.71
C SER A 242 20.20 -21.29 -12.76
N LYS A 243 19.54 -22.43 -12.81
CA LYS A 243 18.40 -22.77 -11.95
C LYS A 243 18.79 -22.71 -10.46
N SER A 244 20.01 -23.09 -10.11
CA SER A 244 20.52 -23.02 -8.75
C SER A 244 20.58 -21.60 -8.20
N VAL A 245 20.99 -20.63 -9.02
CA VAL A 245 21.00 -19.20 -8.63
C VAL A 245 19.60 -18.69 -8.42
N LEU A 246 18.64 -19.04 -9.31
CA LEU A 246 17.24 -18.64 -9.15
C LEU A 246 16.61 -19.19 -7.86
N ILE A 247 16.94 -20.43 -7.45
CA ILE A 247 16.44 -21.03 -6.21
C ILE A 247 17.13 -20.43 -4.98
N LEU A 248 18.44 -20.19 -5.05
CA LEU A 248 19.20 -19.68 -3.90
C LEU A 248 18.89 -18.21 -3.62
N PHE A 249 18.56 -17.44 -4.66
CA PHE A 249 18.28 -15.99 -4.55
C PHE A 249 17.22 -15.66 -3.50
N PRO A 250 15.98 -16.21 -3.55
CA PRO A 250 14.95 -15.89 -2.56
C PRO A 250 15.35 -16.28 -1.13
N ILE A 251 16.10 -17.35 -0.96
CA ILE A 251 16.63 -17.79 0.35
C ILE A 251 17.64 -16.76 0.88
N CYS A 252 18.62 -16.40 0.05
CA CYS A 252 19.66 -15.43 0.42
C CYS A 252 19.06 -14.05 0.74
N VAL A 253 18.09 -13.58 -0.06
CA VAL A 253 17.42 -12.28 0.17
C VAL A 253 16.65 -12.31 1.50
N THR A 254 15.92 -13.39 1.79
CA THR A 254 15.19 -13.53 3.05
C THR A 254 16.13 -13.48 4.26
N VAL A 255 17.24 -14.21 4.21
CA VAL A 255 18.24 -14.24 5.30
C VAL A 255 18.90 -12.87 5.46
N ALA A 256 19.33 -12.26 4.35
CA ALA A 256 19.98 -10.94 4.37
C ALA A 256 19.02 -9.84 4.92
N ALA A 257 17.79 -9.82 4.45
CA ALA A 257 16.77 -8.88 4.95
C ALA A 257 16.46 -9.11 6.44
N GLY A 258 16.40 -10.37 6.87
CA GLY A 258 16.18 -10.73 8.26
C GLY A 258 17.31 -10.28 9.21
N ILE A 259 18.53 -10.25 8.72
CA ILE A 259 19.69 -9.74 9.49
C ILE A 259 19.66 -8.21 9.56
N ILE A 260 19.31 -7.53 8.46
CA ILE A 260 19.31 -6.06 8.38
C ILE A 260 18.10 -5.45 9.07
N ALA A 261 16.91 -6.01 8.83
CA ALA A 261 15.64 -5.50 9.33
C ALA A 261 14.72 -6.67 9.74
N PRO A 262 14.92 -7.28 10.95
CA PRO A 262 14.19 -8.48 11.38
C PRO A 262 12.66 -8.34 11.31
N ILE A 263 12.14 -7.14 11.57
CA ILE A 263 10.70 -6.84 11.54
C ILE A 263 10.10 -6.95 10.12
N SER A 264 10.94 -6.89 9.05
CA SER A 264 10.48 -7.05 7.66
C SER A 264 10.37 -8.51 7.22
N VAL A 265 10.86 -9.48 8.01
CA VAL A 265 10.90 -10.91 7.66
C VAL A 265 9.54 -11.47 7.24
N PRO A 266 8.41 -11.17 7.92
CA PRO A 266 7.11 -11.66 7.48
C PRO A 266 6.78 -11.26 6.03
N LEU A 267 7.11 -10.04 5.64
CA LEU A 267 6.81 -9.52 4.30
C LEU A 267 7.82 -10.00 3.25
N VAL A 268 9.13 -9.77 3.50
CA VAL A 268 10.19 -10.22 2.58
C VAL A 268 10.20 -11.74 2.45
N GLY A 269 10.09 -12.46 3.57
CA GLY A 269 10.12 -13.92 3.57
C GLY A 269 8.98 -14.51 2.75
N LEU A 270 7.78 -13.96 2.85
CA LEU A 270 6.62 -14.46 2.11
C LEU A 270 6.61 -14.02 0.64
N LEU A 271 7.12 -12.83 0.32
CA LEU A 271 7.42 -12.45 -1.06
C LEU A 271 8.43 -13.44 -1.69
N MET A 272 9.52 -13.70 -0.99
CA MET A 272 10.56 -14.62 -1.46
C MET A 272 10.09 -16.07 -1.48
N PHE A 273 9.22 -16.49 -0.57
CA PHE A 273 8.58 -17.80 -0.58
C PHE A 273 7.70 -17.98 -1.84
N GLY A 274 6.88 -16.99 -2.18
CA GLY A 274 6.11 -16.97 -3.42
C GLY A 274 7.01 -17.14 -4.66
N ASN A 275 8.13 -16.41 -4.69
CA ASN A 275 9.11 -16.55 -5.76
C ASN A 275 9.78 -17.95 -5.78
N LEU A 276 10.12 -18.48 -4.63
CA LEU A 276 10.69 -19.83 -4.51
C LEU A 276 9.74 -20.91 -5.05
N ILE A 277 8.44 -20.81 -4.75
CA ILE A 277 7.39 -21.70 -5.31
C ILE A 277 7.46 -21.68 -6.84
N ARG A 278 7.52 -20.48 -7.44
CA ARG A 278 7.59 -20.30 -8.90
C ARG A 278 8.85 -20.90 -9.50
N VAL A 279 10.04 -20.53 -8.98
CA VAL A 279 11.32 -20.91 -9.61
C VAL A 279 11.72 -22.36 -9.34
N SER A 280 11.15 -22.99 -8.33
CA SER A 280 11.40 -24.40 -8.01
C SER A 280 11.03 -25.35 -9.16
N GLY A 281 9.89 -25.04 -9.83
CA GLY A 281 9.34 -25.84 -10.93
C GLY A 281 8.84 -27.22 -10.52
N CYS A 282 8.77 -27.52 -9.21
CA CYS A 282 8.27 -28.81 -8.69
C CYS A 282 6.82 -28.74 -8.19
N VAL A 283 6.31 -27.53 -7.96
CA VAL A 283 4.97 -27.27 -7.41
C VAL A 283 4.17 -26.30 -8.32
N GLU A 284 4.15 -26.55 -9.61
CA GLU A 284 3.56 -25.67 -10.61
C GLU A 284 2.10 -25.32 -10.30
N ARG A 285 1.30 -26.31 -9.87
CA ARG A 285 -0.11 -26.07 -9.50
C ARG A 285 -0.24 -25.09 -8.34
N LEU A 286 0.66 -25.15 -7.35
CA LEU A 286 0.68 -24.22 -6.23
C LEU A 286 1.11 -22.81 -6.69
N SER A 287 2.09 -22.74 -7.60
CA SER A 287 2.53 -21.49 -8.21
C SER A 287 1.38 -20.79 -8.96
N GLN A 288 0.64 -21.54 -9.78
CA GLN A 288 -0.52 -21.01 -10.52
C GLN A 288 -1.63 -20.57 -9.57
N ALA A 289 -1.94 -21.38 -8.53
CA ALA A 289 -2.94 -21.01 -7.54
C ALA A 289 -2.54 -19.73 -6.77
N ALA A 290 -1.26 -19.56 -6.44
CA ALA A 290 -0.79 -18.33 -5.79
C ALA A 290 -0.91 -17.11 -6.70
N GLN A 291 -0.59 -17.24 -7.99
CA GLN A 291 -0.62 -16.15 -8.95
C GLN A 291 -2.04 -15.72 -9.34
N ASN A 292 -3.00 -16.63 -9.32
CA ASN A 292 -4.37 -16.38 -9.78
C ASN A 292 -5.37 -16.38 -8.62
N GLU A 293 -5.69 -17.55 -8.06
CA GLU A 293 -6.80 -17.68 -7.10
C GLU A 293 -6.51 -16.95 -5.80
N LEU A 294 -5.31 -17.13 -5.22
CA LEU A 294 -4.94 -16.45 -3.97
C LEU A 294 -4.85 -14.94 -4.18
N ALA A 295 -4.18 -14.49 -5.25
CA ALA A 295 -4.09 -13.08 -5.59
C ALA A 295 -5.47 -12.44 -5.70
N ASN A 296 -6.38 -13.06 -6.46
CA ASN A 296 -7.72 -12.54 -6.72
C ASN A 296 -8.57 -12.52 -5.43
N LEU A 297 -8.56 -13.60 -4.67
CA LEU A 297 -9.36 -13.71 -3.44
C LEU A 297 -8.90 -12.70 -2.38
N VAL A 298 -7.59 -12.63 -2.14
CA VAL A 298 -7.05 -11.71 -1.13
C VAL A 298 -7.25 -10.25 -1.56
N THR A 299 -7.07 -9.94 -2.85
CA THR A 299 -7.31 -8.59 -3.38
C THR A 299 -8.77 -8.17 -3.24
N LEU A 300 -9.72 -9.07 -3.53
CA LEU A 300 -11.15 -8.83 -3.35
C LEU A 300 -11.48 -8.53 -1.88
N LEU A 301 -11.05 -9.42 -0.96
CA LEU A 301 -11.33 -9.27 0.48
C LEU A 301 -10.70 -8.00 1.03
N LEU A 302 -9.45 -7.72 0.66
CA LEU A 302 -8.73 -6.55 1.08
C LEU A 302 -9.40 -5.28 0.53
N GLY A 303 -9.73 -5.25 -0.77
CA GLY A 303 -10.36 -4.09 -1.40
C GLY A 303 -11.72 -3.73 -0.78
N ILE A 304 -12.62 -4.70 -0.63
CA ILE A 304 -13.96 -4.43 -0.05
C ILE A 304 -13.87 -4.04 1.42
N THR A 305 -12.91 -4.60 2.16
CA THR A 305 -12.69 -4.29 3.58
C THR A 305 -12.12 -2.87 3.74
N ILE A 306 -11.16 -2.47 2.91
CA ILE A 306 -10.64 -1.09 2.88
C ILE A 306 -11.76 -0.12 2.52
N GLY A 307 -12.58 -0.42 1.51
CA GLY A 307 -13.74 0.38 1.18
C GLY A 307 -14.71 0.50 2.36
N GLY A 308 -14.92 -0.59 3.10
CA GLY A 308 -15.72 -0.61 4.33
C GLY A 308 -15.17 0.28 5.46
N SER A 309 -13.89 0.56 5.49
CA SER A 309 -13.31 1.49 6.45
C SER A 309 -13.49 2.97 6.08
N MET A 310 -14.00 3.29 4.87
CA MET A 310 -14.23 4.65 4.38
C MET A 310 -15.56 5.24 4.90
N GLN A 311 -15.79 5.22 6.21
CA GLN A 311 -16.94 5.86 6.83
C GLN A 311 -16.84 7.39 6.66
N TYR A 312 -17.96 8.06 6.35
CA TYR A 312 -18.00 9.52 6.06
C TYR A 312 -17.43 10.38 7.18
N ASP A 313 -17.68 10.02 8.42
CA ASP A 313 -17.24 10.74 9.63
C ASP A 313 -15.72 10.68 9.84
N LYS A 314 -15.07 9.61 9.41
CA LYS A 314 -13.61 9.42 9.45
C LYS A 314 -12.94 9.89 8.17
N PHE A 315 -13.57 9.61 7.02
CA PHE A 315 -12.94 9.84 5.72
C PHE A 315 -12.99 11.31 5.26
N LEU A 316 -14.04 12.07 5.62
CA LEU A 316 -14.20 13.48 5.23
C LEU A 316 -13.57 14.47 6.24
N GLN A 317 -12.63 14.02 7.06
CA GLN A 317 -11.86 14.89 7.94
C GLN A 317 -10.76 15.64 7.17
N SER A 318 -10.38 16.82 7.65
CA SER A 318 -9.30 17.63 7.06
C SER A 318 -7.97 16.89 7.04
N GLU A 319 -7.66 16.17 8.10
CA GLU A 319 -6.45 15.35 8.25
C GLU A 319 -6.38 14.23 7.21
N THR A 320 -7.50 13.58 6.92
CA THR A 320 -7.59 12.56 5.87
C THR A 320 -7.24 13.14 4.50
N LEU A 321 -7.76 14.32 4.17
CA LEU A 321 -7.43 15.00 2.91
C LEU A 321 -5.95 15.40 2.84
N LEU A 322 -5.38 15.83 3.96
CA LEU A 322 -3.95 16.12 4.07
C LEU A 322 -3.10 14.86 3.91
N ILE A 323 -3.48 13.75 4.55
CA ILE A 323 -2.80 12.44 4.40
C ILE A 323 -2.81 12.02 2.93
N MET A 324 -3.95 12.13 2.26
CA MET A 324 -4.03 11.85 0.83
C MET A 324 -3.13 12.79 0.02
N GLY A 325 -3.18 14.10 0.25
CA GLY A 325 -2.31 15.04 -0.45
C GLY A 325 -0.82 14.75 -0.26
N LEU A 326 -0.41 14.44 0.97
CA LEU A 326 0.97 14.10 1.31
C LEU A 326 1.42 12.76 0.72
N GLY A 327 0.53 11.77 0.65
CA GLY A 327 0.78 10.52 -0.06
C GLY A 327 1.06 10.73 -1.55
N LEU A 328 0.33 11.65 -2.20
CA LEU A 328 0.61 12.05 -3.58
C LEU A 328 2.00 12.69 -3.71
N VAL A 329 2.36 13.58 -2.78
CA VAL A 329 3.69 14.19 -2.74
C VAL A 329 4.76 13.10 -2.58
N ALA A 330 4.58 12.16 -1.65
CA ALA A 330 5.48 11.03 -1.45
C ALA A 330 5.73 10.26 -2.75
N PHE A 331 4.66 9.90 -3.46
CA PHE A 331 4.73 9.17 -4.71
C PHE A 331 5.47 9.94 -5.83
N ILE A 332 5.27 11.26 -5.91
CA ILE A 332 5.98 12.13 -6.86
C ILE A 332 7.49 12.14 -6.54
N PHE A 333 7.85 12.27 -5.26
CA PHE A 333 9.26 12.31 -4.84
C PHE A 333 9.96 10.95 -4.94
N ASP A 334 9.26 9.84 -4.76
CA ASP A 334 9.80 8.51 -5.01
C ASP A 334 10.11 8.31 -6.50
N THR A 335 9.17 8.68 -7.38
CA THR A 335 9.41 8.69 -8.83
C THR A 335 10.58 9.59 -9.20
N ALA A 336 10.64 10.79 -8.63
CA ALA A 336 11.72 11.76 -8.87
C ALA A 336 13.07 11.25 -8.37
N GLY A 337 13.12 10.65 -7.17
CA GLY A 337 14.32 10.07 -6.58
C GLY A 337 14.96 9.03 -7.48
N GLY A 338 14.18 8.11 -8.02
CA GLY A 338 14.66 7.11 -8.98
C GLY A 338 15.23 7.71 -10.26
N VAL A 339 14.51 8.69 -10.85
CA VAL A 339 14.98 9.41 -12.07
C VAL A 339 16.27 10.18 -11.81
N LEU A 340 16.31 10.96 -10.74
CA LEU A 340 17.47 11.80 -10.40
C LEU A 340 18.68 10.92 -10.08
N PHE A 341 18.50 9.81 -9.39
CA PHE A 341 19.57 8.86 -9.13
C PHE A 341 20.12 8.24 -10.42
N ALA A 342 19.25 7.89 -11.38
CA ALA A 342 19.71 7.41 -12.69
C ALA A 342 20.54 8.46 -13.44
N LYS A 343 20.14 9.74 -13.35
CA LYS A 343 20.92 10.86 -13.91
C LYS A 343 22.26 11.02 -13.20
N LEU A 344 22.26 10.95 -11.87
CA LEU A 344 23.49 11.00 -11.07
C LEU A 344 24.45 9.86 -11.45
N MET A 345 23.93 8.64 -11.55
CA MET A 345 24.73 7.48 -11.96
C MET A 345 25.31 7.68 -13.38
N ASN A 346 24.57 8.33 -14.27
CA ASN A 346 25.03 8.66 -15.61
C ASN A 346 26.20 9.65 -15.65
N LEU A 347 26.43 10.45 -14.59
CA LEU A 347 27.61 11.33 -14.53
C LEU A 347 28.90 10.52 -14.38
N PHE A 348 28.87 9.41 -13.66
CA PHE A 348 30.00 8.57 -13.35
C PHE A 348 30.13 7.32 -14.24
N SER A 349 29.08 6.95 -14.96
CA SER A 349 29.06 5.73 -15.77
C SER A 349 29.45 6.01 -17.22
N LYS A 350 30.31 5.14 -17.79
CA LYS A 350 30.64 5.15 -19.24
C LYS A 350 29.44 4.66 -20.08
N VAL A 351 28.70 3.66 -19.57
CA VAL A 351 27.47 3.15 -20.21
C VAL A 351 26.30 3.89 -19.60
N LYS A 352 25.62 4.68 -20.42
CA LYS A 352 24.47 5.49 -19.96
C LYS A 352 23.25 4.63 -19.76
N VAL A 353 22.52 4.88 -18.69
CA VAL A 353 21.22 4.29 -18.38
C VAL A 353 20.13 5.28 -18.78
N ASN A 354 19.03 4.78 -19.33
CA ASN A 354 17.85 5.61 -19.57
C ASN A 354 17.25 6.04 -18.24
N PRO A 355 17.22 7.35 -17.90
CA PRO A 355 16.76 7.81 -16.58
C PRO A 355 15.31 7.43 -16.25
N MET A 356 14.47 7.20 -17.28
CA MET A 356 13.11 6.72 -17.06
C MET A 356 13.08 5.38 -16.32
N VAL A 357 14.06 4.50 -16.55
CA VAL A 357 14.15 3.20 -15.86
C VAL A 357 14.28 3.38 -14.34
N GLY A 358 14.92 4.46 -13.88
CA GLY A 358 14.99 4.79 -12.45
C GLY A 358 13.63 5.01 -11.81
N ALA A 359 12.68 5.62 -12.54
CA ALA A 359 11.31 5.80 -12.06
C ALA A 359 10.57 4.47 -11.80
N ALA A 360 10.99 3.38 -12.46
CA ALA A 360 10.42 2.05 -12.22
C ALA A 360 10.84 1.46 -10.87
N GLY A 361 11.78 2.08 -10.15
CA GLY A 361 12.22 1.66 -8.80
C GLY A 361 11.17 1.77 -7.70
N ILE A 362 9.99 2.32 -7.96
CA ILE A 362 8.84 2.22 -7.06
C ILE A 362 8.26 0.80 -7.07
N SER A 363 7.50 0.45 -6.02
CA SER A 363 7.02 -0.91 -5.81
C SER A 363 5.77 -1.30 -6.62
N ALA A 364 5.16 -0.38 -7.39
CA ALA A 364 3.96 -0.65 -8.20
C ALA A 364 4.24 -1.62 -9.35
N PHE A 365 4.35 -2.90 -9.02
CA PHE A 365 4.65 -3.98 -9.98
C PHE A 365 3.36 -4.55 -10.60
N PRO A 366 3.30 -4.86 -11.90
CA PRO A 366 4.28 -4.53 -12.96
C PRO A 366 3.97 -3.21 -13.69
N MET A 367 3.10 -2.36 -13.13
CA MET A 367 2.55 -1.20 -13.82
C MET A 367 3.60 -0.15 -14.16
N SER A 368 4.48 0.19 -13.20
CA SER A 368 5.51 1.20 -13.44
C SER A 368 6.42 0.81 -14.63
N ALA A 369 6.85 -0.44 -14.70
CA ALA A 369 7.67 -0.92 -15.81
C ALA A 369 6.95 -0.78 -17.17
N ARG A 370 5.64 -1.07 -17.22
CA ARG A 370 4.82 -0.91 -18.45
C ARG A 370 4.70 0.55 -18.85
N VAL A 371 4.50 1.45 -17.89
CA VAL A 371 4.45 2.90 -18.13
C VAL A 371 5.75 3.40 -18.73
N ILE A 372 6.90 2.98 -18.18
CA ILE A 372 8.22 3.34 -18.69
C ILE A 372 8.41 2.83 -20.14
N GLN A 373 8.04 1.58 -20.42
CA GLN A 373 8.12 1.05 -21.78
C GLN A 373 7.22 1.82 -22.74
N LYS A 374 6.01 2.18 -22.33
CA LYS A 374 5.08 2.98 -23.14
C LYS A 374 5.69 4.34 -23.48
N LEU A 375 6.24 5.04 -22.49
CA LEU A 375 6.90 6.33 -22.70
C LEU A 375 8.12 6.22 -23.62
N ALA A 376 8.93 5.17 -23.47
CA ALA A 376 10.07 4.93 -24.35
C ALA A 376 9.63 4.72 -25.80
N SER A 377 8.56 3.95 -26.01
CA SER A 377 8.01 3.68 -27.34
C SER A 377 7.31 4.90 -27.96
N GLU A 378 6.80 5.84 -27.17
CA GLU A 378 6.28 7.13 -27.65
C GLU A 378 7.38 8.02 -28.21
N GLU A 379 8.58 7.99 -27.64
CA GLU A 379 9.74 8.79 -28.11
C GLU A 379 10.51 8.10 -29.26
N ASP A 380 10.67 6.79 -29.19
CA ASP A 380 11.30 5.95 -30.20
C ASP A 380 10.68 4.55 -30.23
N LYS A 381 9.94 4.21 -31.28
CA LYS A 381 9.23 2.93 -31.42
C LYS A 381 10.14 1.69 -31.35
N THR A 382 11.43 1.85 -31.53
CA THR A 382 12.43 0.78 -31.50
C THR A 382 13.17 0.71 -30.15
N ASN A 383 12.82 1.57 -29.18
CA ASN A 383 13.47 1.60 -27.86
C ASN A 383 12.74 0.66 -26.87
N PHE A 384 13.34 -0.48 -26.59
CA PHE A 384 12.82 -1.48 -25.66
C PHE A 384 13.61 -1.44 -24.37
N VAL A 385 13.00 -0.90 -23.32
CA VAL A 385 13.58 -0.79 -21.96
C VAL A 385 12.79 -1.61 -20.93
N LEU A 386 11.82 -2.40 -21.37
CA LEU A 386 10.89 -3.12 -20.49
C LEU A 386 11.61 -4.02 -19.48
N MET A 387 12.58 -4.81 -19.95
CA MET A 387 13.27 -5.77 -19.08
C MET A 387 14.11 -5.09 -18.02
N GLN A 388 14.75 -3.96 -18.36
CA GLN A 388 15.49 -3.15 -17.39
C GLN A 388 14.54 -2.46 -16.41
N ALA A 389 13.40 -1.95 -16.90
CA ALA A 389 12.36 -1.37 -16.06
C ALA A 389 11.74 -2.41 -15.10
N ILE A 390 11.51 -3.66 -15.56
CA ILE A 390 11.09 -4.76 -14.70
C ILE A 390 12.15 -5.04 -13.63
N GLY A 391 13.43 -5.08 -13.99
CA GLY A 391 14.51 -5.27 -13.01
C GLY A 391 14.54 -4.19 -11.92
N ALA A 392 14.38 -2.92 -12.30
CA ALA A 392 14.26 -1.81 -11.36
C ALA A 392 12.97 -1.91 -10.50
N ASN A 393 11.84 -2.25 -11.11
CA ASN A 393 10.55 -2.36 -10.43
C ASN A 393 10.53 -3.51 -9.40
N VAL A 394 11.11 -4.65 -9.76
CA VAL A 394 11.25 -5.80 -8.84
C VAL A 394 12.22 -5.47 -7.69
N SER A 395 13.27 -4.69 -7.96
CA SER A 395 14.13 -4.19 -6.88
C SER A 395 13.39 -3.21 -5.94
N GLY A 396 12.43 -2.46 -6.47
CA GLY A 396 11.53 -1.61 -5.70
C GLY A 396 10.67 -2.38 -4.73
N GLN A 397 10.18 -3.56 -5.12
CA GLN A 397 9.41 -4.46 -4.22
C GLN A 397 10.23 -4.84 -2.98
N ILE A 398 11.50 -5.22 -3.18
CA ILE A 398 12.40 -5.53 -2.06
C ILE A 398 12.72 -4.25 -1.27
N GLY A 399 12.99 -3.15 -1.99
CA GLY A 399 13.36 -1.86 -1.40
C GLY A 399 12.28 -1.29 -0.48
N SER A 400 11.01 -1.30 -0.92
CA SER A 400 9.88 -0.79 -0.14
C SER A 400 9.67 -1.57 1.16
N ILE A 401 9.74 -2.89 1.10
CA ILE A 401 9.58 -3.75 2.28
C ILE A 401 10.73 -3.53 3.27
N ILE A 402 11.97 -3.46 2.79
CA ILE A 402 13.13 -3.18 3.65
C ILE A 402 13.01 -1.77 4.24
N ALA A 403 12.62 -0.77 3.45
CA ALA A 403 12.41 0.59 3.95
C ALA A 403 11.31 0.63 5.02
N GLY A 404 10.18 -0.05 4.81
CA GLY A 404 9.12 -0.21 5.81
C GLY A 404 9.62 -0.87 7.09
N GLY A 405 10.40 -1.95 6.98
CA GLY A 405 11.02 -2.62 8.12
C GLY A 405 12.03 -1.73 8.86
N MET A 406 12.84 -0.94 8.14
CA MET A 406 13.75 0.03 8.74
C MET A 406 13.00 1.13 9.48
N VAL A 407 11.92 1.67 8.90
CA VAL A 407 11.06 2.66 9.55
C VAL A 407 10.49 2.11 10.84
N LEU A 408 9.96 0.87 10.82
CA LEU A 408 9.41 0.21 12.01
C LEU A 408 10.46 -0.06 13.11
N ALA A 409 11.70 -0.25 12.74
CA ALA A 409 12.79 -0.44 13.69
C ALA A 409 13.33 0.90 14.24
N LEU A 410 13.52 1.91 13.38
CA LEU A 410 14.16 3.16 13.74
C LEU A 410 13.24 4.13 14.48
N VAL A 411 11.96 4.22 14.10
CA VAL A 411 11.03 5.19 14.72
C VAL A 411 10.87 4.97 16.23
N PRO A 412 10.63 3.74 16.74
CA PRO A 412 10.59 3.52 18.20
C PRO A 412 11.90 3.85 18.89
N TYR A 413 13.04 3.54 18.25
CA TYR A 413 14.36 3.87 18.81
C TYR A 413 14.56 5.39 18.93
N LEU A 414 14.17 6.17 17.93
CA LEU A 414 14.25 7.63 17.94
C LEU A 414 13.33 8.28 18.98
N LEU A 415 12.20 7.64 19.30
CA LEU A 415 11.26 8.12 20.32
C LEU A 415 11.74 7.82 21.76
N MET A 416 12.73 6.93 21.92
CA MET A 416 13.32 6.61 23.21
C MET A 416 14.56 7.49 23.55
N MET A 417 15.08 8.20 22.56
CA MET A 417 16.20 9.15 22.73
C MET A 417 15.72 10.54 23.11
#